data_fcc3965f834a4203b373b6ec87e3be1b
#
_entry.id   fcc3965f834a4203b373b6ec87e3be1b
#
_cell.length_a   1.000
_cell.length_b   1.000
_cell.length_c   1.000
_cell.angle_alpha   90.00
_cell.angle_beta   90.00
_cell.angle_gamma   90.00
#
_symmetry.space_group_name_H-M   'P 1'
#
loop_
_entity.id
_entity.type
_entity.pdbx_description
1 polymer ?
#
loop_
_entity_poly.entity_id
_entity_poly.type
_entity_poly.pdbx_seq_one_letter_code
_entity_poly.pdbx_strand_id
1 'polypeptide(L)'
;MIEKWNKCERIAVDFECEFNLHIYGEHLCLIQIYDGSGFYIIDPRSNAVSRESLIGFFLSPVKKVWFDCQSDNALVFKKYSVGIANICDVRVYAMALGFKSNLISLEKELLGLDTAIDPAGKKQLQQTDWTKRPLSDAQLEYALSDVENLFSLEDVLYSRVRKARLEKLCAQTMAERTKPKAGRPGWTGLGDWRRMNKAERQAVKQYYLARDAVAKRFNVPSFYVLDKHLLLKFALSLPKTKAEVESFVSSASPRFQSQLRISMLRAFDILHQG
;
A
#
# COMPACT_ATOMS: atom_id res chain seq x y z
N MET A 1 -9.63 7.73 -23.15
CA MET A 1 -10.36 7.55 -21.88
C MET A 1 -10.15 8.70 -20.91
N ILE A 2 -8.92 9.14 -20.64
CA ILE A 2 -8.65 10.28 -19.73
C ILE A 2 -9.41 11.54 -20.13
N GLU A 3 -9.45 11.86 -21.40
CA GLU A 3 -10.22 13.01 -21.92
C GLU A 3 -11.73 12.89 -21.67
N LYS A 4 -12.28 11.65 -21.68
CA LYS A 4 -13.67 11.40 -21.30
C LYS A 4 -13.88 11.73 -19.83
N TRP A 5 -13.01 11.21 -18.95
CA TRP A 5 -13.15 11.44 -17.51
C TRP A 5 -12.91 12.89 -17.11
N ASN A 6 -12.04 13.60 -17.82
CA ASN A 6 -11.84 15.05 -17.57
C ASN A 6 -13.11 15.91 -17.87
N LYS A 7 -14.11 15.35 -18.55
CA LYS A 7 -15.40 15.99 -18.76
C LYS A 7 -16.43 15.63 -17.68
N CYS A 8 -16.13 14.64 -16.86
CA CYS A 8 -16.99 14.27 -15.71
C CYS A 8 -16.79 15.27 -14.57
N GLU A 9 -17.82 15.52 -13.80
CA GLU A 9 -17.72 16.29 -12.56
C GLU A 9 -16.81 15.58 -11.55
N ARG A 10 -16.97 14.26 -11.43
CA ARG A 10 -16.19 13.38 -10.55
C ARG A 10 -16.12 11.97 -11.11
N ILE A 11 -15.13 11.23 -10.65
CA ILE A 11 -15.01 9.77 -10.85
C ILE A 11 -14.74 9.13 -9.49
N ALA A 12 -15.28 7.95 -9.23
CA ALA A 12 -14.91 7.13 -8.08
C ALA A 12 -13.70 6.26 -8.47
N VAL A 13 -12.73 6.16 -7.59
CA VAL A 13 -11.47 5.44 -7.89
C VAL A 13 -11.04 4.62 -6.68
N ASP A 14 -10.54 3.42 -6.92
CA ASP A 14 -9.83 2.61 -5.94
C ASP A 14 -8.70 1.82 -6.62
N PHE A 15 -7.77 1.27 -5.82
CA PHE A 15 -6.64 0.49 -6.32
C PHE A 15 -6.54 -0.86 -5.62
N GLU A 16 -6.20 -1.90 -6.41
CA GLU A 16 -5.67 -3.13 -5.84
C GLU A 16 -4.15 -3.13 -5.97
N CYS A 17 -3.49 -3.40 -4.86
CA CYS A 17 -2.05 -3.30 -4.75
C CYS A 17 -1.44 -4.55 -4.13
N GLU A 18 -0.23 -4.88 -4.55
CA GLU A 18 0.62 -5.88 -3.90
C GLU A 18 1.61 -5.17 -2.98
N PHE A 19 1.58 -5.46 -1.70
CA PHE A 19 2.46 -4.88 -0.69
C PHE A 19 3.42 -5.92 -0.09
N ASN A 20 4.20 -6.58 -0.96
CA ASN A 20 5.20 -7.58 -0.54
C ASN A 20 4.58 -8.78 0.20
N LEU A 21 3.39 -9.21 -0.23
CA LEU A 21 2.67 -10.34 0.33
C LEU A 21 2.92 -11.64 -0.47
N HIS A 22 2.94 -11.56 -1.80
CA HIS A 22 3.10 -12.70 -2.71
C HIS A 22 4.40 -12.63 -3.52
N ILE A 23 4.80 -11.43 -3.94
CA ILE A 23 6.05 -11.17 -4.64
C ILE A 23 6.81 -10.04 -3.94
N TYR A 24 8.09 -9.89 -4.28
CA TYR A 24 8.93 -8.83 -3.72
C TYR A 24 8.45 -7.44 -4.14
N GLY A 25 8.35 -6.56 -3.15
CA GLY A 25 8.12 -5.13 -3.37
C GLY A 25 6.64 -4.74 -3.40
N GLU A 26 6.42 -3.50 -3.81
CA GLU A 26 5.09 -2.90 -3.86
C GLU A 26 4.69 -2.67 -5.31
N HIS A 27 3.50 -3.10 -5.69
CA HIS A 27 3.02 -3.02 -7.07
C HIS A 27 1.58 -2.51 -7.11
N LEU A 28 1.32 -1.54 -7.99
CA LEU A 28 -0.01 -1.19 -8.40
C LEU A 28 -0.48 -2.26 -9.39
N CYS A 29 -1.54 -2.98 -9.03
CA CYS A 29 -1.99 -4.15 -9.77
C CYS A 29 -3.28 -3.92 -10.55
N LEU A 30 -4.17 -3.05 -10.04
CA LEU A 30 -5.42 -2.72 -10.70
C LEU A 30 -5.84 -1.30 -10.32
N ILE A 31 -6.53 -0.61 -11.23
CA ILE A 31 -7.21 0.66 -10.97
C ILE A 31 -8.65 0.47 -11.37
N GLN A 32 -9.56 0.63 -10.43
CA GLN A 32 -10.99 0.60 -10.63
C GLN A 32 -11.52 2.03 -10.74
N ILE A 33 -12.42 2.27 -11.69
CA ILE A 33 -13.03 3.57 -11.89
C ILE A 33 -14.53 3.38 -12.15
N TYR A 34 -15.35 4.21 -11.50
CA TYR A 34 -16.75 4.41 -11.82
C TYR A 34 -16.95 5.87 -12.20
N ASP A 35 -17.54 6.15 -13.38
CA ASP A 35 -17.73 7.52 -13.88
C ASP A 35 -19.18 8.02 -13.80
N GLY A 36 -20.04 7.28 -13.08
CA GLY A 36 -21.47 7.56 -12.97
C GLY A 36 -22.31 6.91 -14.08
N SER A 37 -21.69 6.42 -15.15
CA SER A 37 -22.36 5.75 -16.27
C SER A 37 -21.85 4.33 -16.52
N GLY A 38 -20.65 4.01 -16.08
CA GLY A 38 -20.04 2.69 -16.27
C GLY A 38 -18.80 2.48 -15.45
N PHE A 39 -18.43 1.21 -15.33
CA PHE A 39 -17.23 0.77 -14.63
C PHE A 39 -16.09 0.53 -15.61
N TYR A 40 -14.88 0.86 -15.18
CA TYR A 40 -13.67 0.68 -15.97
C TYR A 40 -12.60 0.07 -15.09
N ILE A 41 -11.82 -0.83 -15.70
CA ILE A 41 -10.65 -1.44 -15.09
C ILE A 41 -9.45 -1.11 -15.94
N ILE A 42 -8.41 -0.56 -15.30
CA ILE A 42 -7.09 -0.38 -15.90
C ILE A 42 -6.15 -1.39 -15.25
N ASP A 43 -5.45 -2.16 -16.07
CA ASP A 43 -4.38 -3.05 -15.63
C ASP A 43 -3.01 -2.37 -15.86
N PRO A 44 -2.40 -1.78 -14.81
CA PRO A 44 -1.10 -1.10 -14.94
C PRO A 44 0.06 -2.06 -15.24
N ARG A 45 -0.18 -3.36 -15.17
CA ARG A 45 0.79 -4.42 -15.47
C ARG A 45 0.71 -4.89 -16.94
N SER A 46 -0.33 -4.48 -17.64
CA SER A 46 -0.49 -4.76 -19.07
C SER A 46 0.46 -3.92 -19.91
N ASN A 47 1.04 -4.50 -20.93
CA ASN A 47 1.84 -3.78 -21.94
C ASN A 47 1.03 -2.75 -22.75
N ALA A 48 -0.29 -2.81 -22.70
CA ALA A 48 -1.18 -1.85 -23.35
C ALA A 48 -1.28 -0.51 -22.60
N VAL A 49 -0.80 -0.43 -21.37
CA VAL A 49 -0.88 0.78 -20.52
C VAL A 49 0.51 1.35 -20.32
N SER A 50 0.78 2.51 -20.93
CA SER A 50 2.06 3.18 -20.80
C SER A 50 2.18 3.91 -19.44
N ARG A 51 3.43 4.09 -18.99
CA ARG A 51 3.74 4.88 -17.78
C ARG A 51 3.22 6.31 -17.90
N GLU A 52 3.35 6.92 -19.06
CA GLU A 52 2.93 8.28 -19.36
C GLU A 52 1.40 8.43 -19.27
N SER A 53 0.65 7.44 -19.75
CA SER A 53 -0.81 7.39 -19.61
C SER A 53 -1.24 7.31 -18.15
N LEU A 54 -0.55 6.52 -17.32
CA LEU A 54 -0.83 6.44 -15.87
C LEU A 54 -0.52 7.78 -15.18
N ILE A 55 0.61 8.40 -15.48
CA ILE A 55 0.96 9.73 -14.96
C ILE A 55 -0.09 10.76 -15.36
N GLY A 56 -0.52 10.74 -16.64
CA GLY A 56 -1.59 11.61 -17.13
C GLY A 56 -2.91 11.41 -16.38
N PHE A 57 -3.28 10.17 -16.05
CA PHE A 57 -4.44 9.88 -15.21
C PHE A 57 -4.29 10.42 -13.78
N PHE A 58 -3.13 10.17 -13.14
CA PHE A 58 -2.90 10.66 -11.77
C PHE A 58 -2.95 12.19 -11.69
N LEU A 59 -2.42 12.88 -12.68
CA LEU A 59 -2.38 14.33 -12.73
C LEU A 59 -3.64 14.97 -13.31
N SER A 60 -4.58 14.18 -13.82
CA SER A 60 -5.81 14.71 -14.43
C SER A 60 -6.61 15.56 -13.44
N PRO A 61 -7.25 16.66 -13.88
CA PRO A 61 -7.95 17.58 -12.99
C PRO A 61 -9.30 17.09 -12.49
N VAL A 62 -9.83 16.00 -13.05
CA VAL A 62 -11.11 15.43 -12.61
C VAL A 62 -11.05 15.10 -11.12
N LYS A 63 -12.12 15.40 -10.40
CA LYS A 63 -12.26 15.04 -8.98
C LYS A 63 -12.31 13.53 -8.83
N LYS A 64 -11.41 12.97 -8.04
CA LYS A 64 -11.31 11.54 -7.75
C LYS A 64 -11.85 11.26 -6.35
N VAL A 65 -13.02 10.66 -6.27
CA VAL A 65 -13.64 10.25 -5.03
C VAL A 65 -13.04 8.91 -4.60
N TRP A 66 -12.53 8.85 -3.38
CA TRP A 66 -11.77 7.74 -2.85
C TRP A 66 -12.17 7.42 -1.42
N PHE A 67 -11.89 6.20 -0.96
CA PHE A 67 -11.97 5.85 0.46
C PHE A 67 -10.61 5.41 0.99
N ASP A 68 -10.00 6.24 1.88
CA ASP A 68 -8.69 5.97 2.52
C ASP A 68 -7.49 5.87 1.56
N CYS A 69 -7.34 6.85 0.69
CA CYS A 69 -6.36 6.91 -0.42
C CYS A 69 -4.89 6.98 -0.01
N GLN A 70 -4.52 7.01 1.29
CA GLN A 70 -3.16 7.34 1.71
C GLN A 70 -2.10 6.35 1.21
N SER A 71 -2.39 5.05 1.32
CA SER A 71 -1.46 3.99 0.86
C SER A 71 -1.25 4.06 -0.64
N ASP A 72 -2.33 4.27 -1.39
CA ASP A 72 -2.35 4.32 -2.85
C ASP A 72 -1.58 5.52 -3.38
N ASN A 73 -1.84 6.69 -2.80
CA ASN A 73 -1.12 7.91 -3.16
C ASN A 73 0.38 7.83 -2.81
N ALA A 74 0.74 7.19 -1.68
CA ALA A 74 2.13 6.94 -1.34
C ALA A 74 2.81 5.97 -2.32
N LEU A 75 2.10 4.92 -2.76
CA LEU A 75 2.60 3.98 -3.76
C LEU A 75 2.81 4.67 -5.11
N VAL A 76 1.85 5.48 -5.56
CA VAL A 76 1.96 6.27 -6.79
C VAL A 76 3.16 7.20 -6.72
N PHE A 77 3.30 7.94 -5.62
CA PHE A 77 4.45 8.84 -5.44
C PHE A 77 5.79 8.09 -5.48
N LYS A 78 5.88 6.95 -4.80
CA LYS A 78 7.08 6.10 -4.78
C LYS A 78 7.44 5.58 -6.17
N LYS A 79 6.45 5.16 -6.96
CA LYS A 79 6.67 4.52 -8.27
C LYS A 79 6.80 5.50 -9.43
N TYR A 80 6.01 6.56 -9.41
CA TYR A 80 5.86 7.46 -10.55
C TYR A 80 6.45 8.85 -10.30
N SER A 81 6.83 9.17 -9.04
CA SER A 81 7.34 10.48 -8.61
C SER A 81 6.33 11.61 -8.79
N VAL A 82 5.04 11.29 -8.81
CA VAL A 82 3.93 12.24 -8.87
C VAL A 82 2.91 11.91 -7.78
N GLY A 83 2.21 12.91 -7.27
CA GLY A 83 1.04 12.71 -6.43
C GLY A 83 -0.23 12.61 -7.28
N ILE A 84 -1.30 12.07 -6.70
CA ILE A 84 -2.60 12.04 -7.36
C ILE A 84 -3.28 13.39 -7.15
N ALA A 85 -3.70 14.04 -8.25
CA ALA A 85 -4.37 15.33 -8.22
C ALA A 85 -5.85 15.21 -7.89
N ASN A 86 -6.39 16.22 -7.22
CA ASN A 86 -7.82 16.44 -6.95
C ASN A 86 -8.53 15.24 -6.30
N ILE A 87 -7.93 14.70 -5.23
CA ILE A 87 -8.53 13.62 -4.43
C ILE A 87 -9.58 14.18 -3.46
N CYS A 88 -10.72 13.52 -3.40
CA CYS A 88 -11.73 13.64 -2.36
C CYS A 88 -11.80 12.32 -1.58
N ASP A 89 -11.10 12.22 -0.47
CA ASP A 89 -11.11 11.03 0.39
C ASP A 89 -12.31 11.09 1.35
N VAL A 90 -13.36 10.34 1.04
CA VAL A 90 -14.61 10.35 1.84
C VAL A 90 -14.41 9.85 3.29
N ARG A 91 -13.33 9.09 3.55
CA ARG A 91 -12.94 8.75 4.92
C ARG A 91 -12.67 9.98 5.78
N VAL A 92 -12.20 11.09 5.19
CA VAL A 92 -12.00 12.36 5.91
C VAL A 92 -13.33 12.89 6.43
N TYR A 93 -14.37 12.85 5.61
CA TYR A 93 -15.71 13.27 6.03
C TYR A 93 -16.27 12.36 7.13
N ALA A 94 -16.13 11.05 6.94
CA ALA A 94 -16.56 10.07 7.94
C ALA A 94 -15.86 10.31 9.30
N MET A 95 -14.54 10.46 9.29
CA MET A 95 -13.76 10.71 10.52
C MET A 95 -14.15 12.02 11.21
N ALA A 96 -14.37 13.10 10.46
CA ALA A 96 -14.78 14.40 10.99
C ALA A 96 -16.16 14.32 11.68
N LEU A 97 -17.03 13.42 11.21
CA LEU A 97 -18.35 13.15 11.78
C LEU A 97 -18.31 12.09 12.91
N GLY A 98 -17.12 11.58 13.27
CA GLY A 98 -16.94 10.61 14.36
C GLY A 98 -17.05 9.14 13.96
N PHE A 99 -17.26 8.82 12.67
CA PHE A 99 -17.28 7.45 12.19
C PHE A 99 -15.86 6.87 12.16
N LYS A 100 -15.68 5.65 12.70
CA LYS A 100 -14.42 4.90 12.68
C LYS A 100 -14.50 3.65 11.82
N SER A 101 -15.64 3.42 11.21
CA SER A 101 -15.97 2.22 10.45
C SER A 101 -15.19 2.11 9.15
N ASN A 102 -15.05 0.90 8.61
CA ASN A 102 -14.58 0.65 7.25
C ASN A 102 -15.67 1.00 6.21
N LEU A 103 -15.32 0.91 4.92
CA LEU A 103 -16.22 1.25 3.81
C LEU A 103 -17.56 0.52 3.90
N ILE A 104 -17.55 -0.81 4.01
CA ILE A 104 -18.76 -1.64 4.08
C ILE A 104 -19.67 -1.20 5.24
N SER A 105 -19.09 -1.02 6.42
CA SER A 105 -19.89 -0.63 7.59
C SER A 105 -20.52 0.74 7.41
N LEU A 106 -19.83 1.67 6.74
CA LEU A 106 -20.38 2.99 6.41
C LEU A 106 -21.49 2.90 5.36
N GLU A 107 -21.33 2.08 4.34
CA GLU A 107 -22.37 1.84 3.33
C GLU A 107 -23.61 1.25 3.95
N LYS A 108 -23.46 0.25 4.83
CA LYS A 108 -24.59 -0.33 5.57
C LYS A 108 -25.27 0.71 6.45
N GLU A 109 -24.50 1.48 7.23
CA GLU A 109 -25.03 2.43 8.21
C GLU A 109 -25.66 3.67 7.55
N LEU A 110 -25.07 4.16 6.45
CA LEU A 110 -25.46 5.42 5.84
C LEU A 110 -26.36 5.28 4.62
N LEU A 111 -26.22 4.18 3.88
CA LEU A 111 -26.97 3.91 2.64
C LEU A 111 -27.97 2.78 2.80
N GLY A 112 -27.94 2.03 3.92
CA GLY A 112 -28.82 0.87 4.12
C GLY A 112 -28.48 -0.33 3.24
N LEU A 113 -27.26 -0.40 2.71
CA LEU A 113 -26.84 -1.46 1.81
C LEU A 113 -26.30 -2.65 2.62
N ASP A 114 -26.85 -3.84 2.38
CA ASP A 114 -26.25 -5.09 2.84
C ASP A 114 -25.31 -5.63 1.74
N THR A 115 -24.04 -5.81 2.11
CA THR A 115 -23.08 -6.37 1.17
C THR A 115 -23.30 -7.88 1.00
N ALA A 116 -23.31 -8.35 -0.24
CA ALA A 116 -23.44 -9.77 -0.56
C ALA A 116 -22.20 -10.60 -0.11
N ILE A 117 -21.07 -9.92 0.13
CA ILE A 117 -19.81 -10.58 0.50
C ILE A 117 -19.68 -10.59 2.02
N ASP A 118 -19.56 -11.75 2.62
CA ASP A 118 -19.29 -11.89 4.04
C ASP A 118 -17.90 -11.33 4.42
N PRO A 119 -17.68 -10.91 5.69
CA PRO A 119 -16.42 -10.32 6.12
C PRO A 119 -15.20 -11.23 5.93
N ALA A 120 -15.35 -12.55 6.02
CA ALA A 120 -14.25 -13.51 5.84
C ALA A 120 -13.90 -13.63 4.35
N GLY A 121 -14.89 -13.75 3.47
CA GLY A 121 -14.71 -13.75 2.02
C GLY A 121 -14.06 -12.45 1.53
N LYS A 122 -14.49 -11.29 2.07
CA LYS A 122 -13.86 -10.01 1.73
C LYS A 122 -12.39 -9.96 2.13
N LYS A 123 -12.05 -10.40 3.34
CA LYS A 123 -10.64 -10.44 3.80
C LYS A 123 -9.80 -11.36 2.92
N GLN A 124 -10.35 -12.48 2.48
CA GLN A 124 -9.66 -13.40 1.57
C GLN A 124 -9.39 -12.73 0.22
N LEU A 125 -10.35 -12.01 -0.35
CA LEU A 125 -10.19 -11.29 -1.61
C LEU A 125 -9.17 -10.14 -1.49
N GLN A 126 -9.19 -9.38 -0.41
CA GLN A 126 -8.17 -8.35 -0.13
C GLN A 126 -6.74 -8.92 -0.07
N GLN A 127 -6.58 -10.15 0.39
CA GLN A 127 -5.28 -10.82 0.53
C GLN A 127 -4.92 -11.73 -0.64
N THR A 128 -5.72 -11.75 -1.71
CA THR A 128 -5.44 -12.55 -2.89
C THR A 128 -4.24 -12.00 -3.66
N ASP A 129 -3.66 -12.85 -4.50
CA ASP A 129 -2.52 -12.44 -5.35
C ASP A 129 -3.01 -11.63 -6.56
N TRP A 130 -3.06 -10.31 -6.39
CA TRP A 130 -3.45 -9.36 -7.42
C TRP A 130 -2.45 -9.26 -8.58
N THR A 131 -1.32 -9.95 -8.49
CA THR A 131 -0.31 -9.95 -9.57
C THR A 131 -0.59 -11.02 -10.63
N LYS A 132 -1.42 -12.01 -10.32
CA LYS A 132 -1.78 -13.08 -11.24
C LYS A 132 -2.77 -12.62 -12.32
N ARG A 133 -2.70 -13.28 -13.48
CA ARG A 133 -3.63 -13.08 -14.59
C ARG A 133 -4.00 -14.45 -15.18
N PRO A 134 -5.25 -14.63 -15.68
CA PRO A 134 -6.35 -13.66 -15.59
C PRO A 134 -6.85 -13.49 -14.16
N LEU A 135 -7.52 -12.36 -13.88
CA LEU A 135 -8.26 -12.18 -12.63
C LEU A 135 -9.53 -13.04 -12.69
N SER A 136 -9.97 -13.56 -11.53
CA SER A 136 -11.24 -14.26 -11.43
C SER A 136 -12.42 -13.26 -11.42
N ASP A 137 -13.62 -13.76 -11.78
CA ASP A 137 -14.83 -12.94 -11.71
C ASP A 137 -15.06 -12.40 -10.30
N ALA A 138 -14.83 -13.21 -9.26
CA ALA A 138 -14.95 -12.79 -7.87
C ALA A 138 -13.97 -11.65 -7.49
N GLN A 139 -12.73 -11.65 -8.06
CA GLN A 139 -11.80 -10.54 -7.86
C GLN A 139 -12.30 -9.27 -8.57
N LEU A 140 -12.84 -9.40 -9.77
CA LEU A 140 -13.38 -8.26 -10.53
C LEU A 140 -14.62 -7.67 -9.85
N GLU A 141 -15.56 -8.50 -9.43
CA GLU A 141 -16.75 -8.06 -8.67
C GLU A 141 -16.34 -7.36 -7.36
N TYR A 142 -15.40 -7.95 -6.62
CA TYR A 142 -14.88 -7.34 -5.41
C TYR A 142 -14.29 -5.94 -5.68
N ALA A 143 -13.39 -5.84 -6.66
CA ALA A 143 -12.72 -4.58 -6.99
C ALA A 143 -13.71 -3.50 -7.46
N LEU A 144 -14.74 -3.86 -8.22
CA LEU A 144 -15.76 -2.91 -8.68
C LEU A 144 -16.69 -2.48 -7.54
N SER A 145 -16.97 -3.36 -6.57
CA SER A 145 -17.81 -3.02 -5.42
C SER A 145 -17.21 -1.91 -4.55
N ASP A 146 -15.88 -1.77 -4.49
CA ASP A 146 -15.22 -0.75 -3.68
C ASP A 146 -15.36 0.68 -4.27
N VAL A 147 -15.80 0.83 -5.54
CA VAL A 147 -16.06 2.14 -6.17
C VAL A 147 -17.53 2.44 -6.43
N GLU A 148 -18.40 1.42 -6.41
CA GLU A 148 -19.79 1.51 -6.84
C GLU A 148 -20.59 2.57 -6.08
N ASN A 149 -20.44 2.62 -4.77
CA ASN A 149 -21.27 3.44 -3.89
C ASN A 149 -20.56 4.72 -3.40
N LEU A 150 -19.34 5.00 -3.85
CA LEU A 150 -18.56 6.14 -3.34
C LEU A 150 -19.22 7.50 -3.60
N PHE A 151 -19.96 7.67 -4.70
CA PHE A 151 -20.68 8.91 -4.97
C PHE A 151 -21.81 9.14 -3.97
N SER A 152 -22.63 8.11 -3.76
CA SER A 152 -23.73 8.18 -2.79
C SER A 152 -23.22 8.42 -1.38
N LEU A 153 -22.12 7.75 -1.02
CA LEU A 153 -21.47 7.91 0.27
C LEU A 153 -20.89 9.33 0.44
N GLU A 154 -20.23 9.87 -0.59
CA GLU A 154 -19.74 11.25 -0.61
C GLU A 154 -20.89 12.24 -0.37
N ASP A 155 -21.99 12.12 -1.12
CA ASP A 155 -23.11 13.06 -1.06
C ASP A 155 -23.75 13.07 0.33
N VAL A 156 -23.97 11.90 0.93
CA VAL A 156 -24.52 11.77 2.27
C VAL A 156 -23.58 12.35 3.33
N LEU A 157 -22.32 11.97 3.29
CA LEU A 157 -21.31 12.44 4.25
C LEU A 157 -21.07 13.94 4.13
N TYR A 158 -20.92 14.47 2.91
CA TYR A 158 -20.68 15.89 2.69
C TYR A 158 -21.90 16.74 3.13
N SER A 159 -23.11 16.27 2.89
CA SER A 159 -24.33 16.93 3.42
C SER A 159 -24.29 17.05 4.94
N ARG A 160 -23.88 15.98 5.65
CA ARG A 160 -23.74 15.98 7.13
C ARG A 160 -22.59 16.88 7.59
N VAL A 161 -21.45 16.89 6.88
CA VAL A 161 -20.31 17.79 7.14
C VAL A 161 -20.75 19.25 7.07
N ARG A 162 -21.53 19.64 6.05
CA ARG A 162 -22.08 21.00 5.90
C ARG A 162 -23.02 21.36 7.06
N LYS A 163 -23.94 20.45 7.42
CA LYS A 163 -24.86 20.67 8.56
C LYS A 163 -24.10 20.86 9.87
N ALA A 164 -23.00 20.13 10.06
CA ALA A 164 -22.14 20.24 11.23
C ALA A 164 -21.12 21.38 11.16
N ARG A 165 -21.04 22.13 10.05
CA ARG A 165 -20.08 23.23 9.80
C ARG A 165 -18.62 22.78 9.90
N LEU A 166 -18.31 21.60 9.38
CA LEU A 166 -16.98 20.97 9.45
C LEU A 166 -16.19 21.07 8.14
N GLU A 167 -16.68 21.83 7.12
CA GLU A 167 -16.07 21.91 5.77
C GLU A 167 -14.62 22.36 5.82
N LYS A 168 -14.31 23.37 6.64
CA LYS A 168 -12.94 23.89 6.78
C LYS A 168 -12.00 22.86 7.37
N LEU A 169 -12.44 22.14 8.41
CA LEU A 169 -11.69 21.05 9.02
C LEU A 169 -11.43 19.94 8.01
N CYS A 170 -12.45 19.52 7.27
CA CYS A 170 -12.34 18.49 6.24
C CYS A 170 -11.36 18.92 5.13
N ALA A 171 -11.44 20.16 4.65
CA ALA A 171 -10.54 20.68 3.61
C ALA A 171 -9.07 20.65 4.09
N GLN A 172 -8.79 21.09 5.31
CA GLN A 172 -7.45 21.05 5.90
C GLN A 172 -6.94 19.61 6.06
N THR A 173 -7.77 18.72 6.61
CA THR A 173 -7.43 17.31 6.80
C THR A 173 -7.20 16.61 5.44
N MET A 174 -8.05 16.89 4.44
CA MET A 174 -7.91 16.39 3.08
C MET A 174 -6.56 16.78 2.50
N ALA A 175 -6.21 18.07 2.54
CA ALA A 175 -4.95 18.58 2.03
C ALA A 175 -3.73 17.91 2.70
N GLU A 176 -3.79 17.62 4.01
CA GLU A 176 -2.71 16.92 4.71
C GLU A 176 -2.64 15.42 4.37
N ARG A 177 -3.78 14.74 4.24
CA ARG A 177 -3.84 13.31 3.94
C ARG A 177 -3.46 12.98 2.50
N THR A 178 -3.77 13.87 1.57
CA THR A 178 -3.49 13.68 0.14
C THR A 178 -2.12 14.22 -0.27
N LYS A 179 -1.35 14.82 0.63
CA LYS A 179 0.06 15.16 0.34
C LYS A 179 0.86 13.91 0.04
N PRO A 180 1.55 13.86 -1.10
CA PRO A 180 2.46 12.75 -1.40
C PRO A 180 3.55 12.67 -0.32
N LYS A 181 3.73 11.52 0.28
CA LYS A 181 4.77 11.31 1.29
C LYS A 181 5.69 10.20 0.82
N ALA A 182 6.99 10.48 0.77
CA ALA A 182 7.97 9.42 0.61
C ALA A 182 7.86 8.47 1.80
N GLY A 183 7.69 7.18 1.52
CA GLY A 183 7.66 6.14 2.53
C GLY A 183 8.98 6.15 3.34
N ARG A 184 8.90 5.80 4.62
CA ARG A 184 10.10 5.59 5.42
C ARG A 184 10.81 4.31 4.96
N PRO A 185 12.16 4.26 5.00
CA PRO A 185 12.88 3.02 4.73
C PRO A 185 12.39 1.89 5.63
N GLY A 186 12.18 0.69 5.07
CA GLY A 186 11.58 -0.44 5.78
C GLY A 186 12.29 -0.84 7.07
N TRP A 187 13.62 -0.67 7.16
CA TRP A 187 14.39 -0.94 8.38
C TRP A 187 14.01 -0.03 9.55
N THR A 188 13.49 1.18 9.31
CA THR A 188 13.04 2.09 10.38
C THR A 188 11.74 1.67 11.04
N GLY A 189 11.04 0.72 10.47
CA GLY A 189 9.84 0.08 11.03
C GLY A 189 10.14 -1.18 11.86
N LEU A 190 11.41 -1.56 11.99
CA LEU A 190 11.80 -2.71 12.82
C LEU A 190 12.05 -2.28 14.27
N GLY A 191 11.30 -2.87 15.19
CA GLY A 191 11.43 -2.58 16.63
C GLY A 191 11.22 -1.11 16.97
N ASP A 192 11.74 -0.70 18.11
CA ASP A 192 11.72 0.70 18.54
C ASP A 192 12.97 1.45 18.01
N TRP A 193 12.98 1.70 16.70
CA TRP A 193 14.07 2.38 15.99
C TRP A 193 14.55 3.68 16.70
N ARG A 194 13.62 4.42 17.32
CA ARG A 194 13.96 5.71 17.94
C ARG A 194 14.80 5.55 19.18
N ARG A 195 14.66 4.44 19.92
CA ARG A 195 15.42 4.13 21.15
C ARG A 195 16.75 3.44 20.87
N MET A 196 16.96 2.92 19.66
CA MET A 196 18.22 2.28 19.29
C MET A 196 19.38 3.27 19.29
N ASN A 197 20.54 2.83 19.76
CA ASN A 197 21.80 3.57 19.63
C ASN A 197 22.32 3.52 18.17
N LYS A 198 23.43 4.21 17.91
CA LYS A 198 24.02 4.32 16.56
C LYS A 198 24.44 2.95 16.00
N ALA A 199 25.09 2.12 16.80
CA ALA A 199 25.56 0.79 16.37
C ALA A 199 24.39 -0.14 16.05
N GLU A 200 23.38 -0.18 16.91
CA GLU A 200 22.16 -0.95 16.71
C GLU A 200 21.42 -0.54 15.43
N ARG A 201 21.25 0.76 15.18
CA ARG A 201 20.63 1.27 13.95
C ARG A 201 21.40 0.85 12.71
N GLN A 202 22.74 0.91 12.74
CA GLN A 202 23.57 0.48 11.63
C GLN A 202 23.44 -1.03 11.39
N ALA A 203 23.51 -1.83 12.44
CA ALA A 203 23.34 -3.29 12.34
C ALA A 203 21.98 -3.67 11.78
N VAL A 204 20.89 -3.11 12.33
CA VAL A 204 19.53 -3.34 11.84
C VAL A 204 19.40 -2.96 10.36
N LYS A 205 19.92 -1.79 9.97
CA LYS A 205 19.91 -1.35 8.57
C LYS A 205 20.65 -2.33 7.65
N GLN A 206 21.89 -2.69 7.99
CA GLN A 206 22.72 -3.51 7.12
C GLN A 206 22.17 -4.94 6.97
N TYR A 207 21.77 -5.56 8.06
CA TYR A 207 21.17 -6.91 8.01
C TYR A 207 19.77 -6.92 7.36
N TYR A 208 18.98 -5.84 7.54
CA TYR A 208 17.75 -5.68 6.79
C TYR A 208 18.01 -5.65 5.29
N LEU A 209 18.95 -4.82 4.83
CA LEU A 209 19.30 -4.71 3.41
C LEU A 209 19.87 -6.01 2.85
N ALA A 210 20.64 -6.77 3.65
CA ALA A 210 21.14 -8.07 3.26
C ALA A 210 20.01 -9.07 2.98
N ARG A 211 19.01 -9.17 3.86
CA ARG A 211 17.81 -9.98 3.65
C ARG A 211 17.01 -9.52 2.45
N ASP A 212 16.79 -8.21 2.35
CA ASP A 212 16.00 -7.57 1.29
C ASP A 212 16.59 -7.82 -0.09
N ALA A 213 17.93 -7.77 -0.23
CA ALA A 213 18.62 -8.09 -1.48
C ALA A 213 18.37 -9.54 -1.94
N VAL A 214 18.31 -10.49 -1.01
CA VAL A 214 17.98 -11.88 -1.32
C VAL A 214 16.52 -12.01 -1.75
N ALA A 215 15.60 -11.41 -1.00
CA ALA A 215 14.19 -11.40 -1.33
C ALA A 215 13.94 -10.83 -2.74
N LYS A 216 14.58 -9.71 -3.07
CA LYS A 216 14.53 -9.08 -4.40
C LYS A 216 15.04 -10.01 -5.49
N ARG A 217 16.19 -10.64 -5.27
CA ARG A 217 16.80 -11.56 -6.24
C ARG A 217 15.88 -12.73 -6.60
N PHE A 218 15.18 -13.28 -5.60
CA PHE A 218 14.29 -14.44 -5.78
C PHE A 218 12.83 -14.04 -6.06
N ASN A 219 12.56 -12.73 -6.12
CA ASN A 219 11.21 -12.17 -6.29
C ASN A 219 10.19 -12.75 -5.30
N VAL A 220 10.57 -12.82 -4.04
CA VAL A 220 9.71 -13.32 -2.95
C VAL A 220 9.59 -12.30 -1.82
N PRO A 221 8.51 -12.32 -1.04
CA PRO A 221 8.41 -11.51 0.18
C PRO A 221 9.58 -11.75 1.12
N SER A 222 10.08 -10.69 1.76
CA SER A 222 11.27 -10.77 2.61
C SER A 222 11.11 -11.72 3.80
N PHE A 223 9.86 -11.95 4.27
CA PHE A 223 9.57 -12.88 5.37
C PHE A 223 9.73 -14.36 4.97
N TYR A 224 9.65 -14.70 3.67
CA TYR A 224 9.98 -16.04 3.20
C TYR A 224 11.48 -16.35 3.29
N VAL A 225 12.31 -15.32 3.20
CA VAL A 225 13.77 -15.46 3.34
C VAL A 225 14.15 -15.66 4.81
N LEU A 226 13.68 -14.74 5.66
CA LEU A 226 13.97 -14.72 7.08
C LEU A 226 12.93 -13.88 7.83
N ASP A 227 12.42 -14.39 8.95
CA ASP A 227 11.49 -13.68 9.82
C ASP A 227 12.08 -12.35 10.33
N LYS A 228 11.25 -11.32 10.38
CA LYS A 228 11.68 -9.98 10.78
C LYS A 228 12.08 -9.86 12.25
N HIS A 229 11.47 -10.66 13.13
CA HIS A 229 11.76 -10.61 14.57
C HIS A 229 13.07 -11.34 14.86
N LEU A 230 13.33 -12.46 14.15
CA LEU A 230 14.63 -13.15 14.23
C LEU A 230 15.75 -12.25 13.72
N LEU A 231 15.54 -11.57 12.57
CA LEU A 231 16.49 -10.62 12.03
C LEU A 231 16.79 -9.49 13.01
N LEU A 232 15.75 -8.90 13.60
CA LEU A 232 15.90 -7.82 14.57
C LEU A 232 16.68 -8.26 15.80
N LYS A 233 16.32 -9.41 16.39
CA LYS A 233 17.01 -9.98 17.55
C LYS A 233 18.49 -10.20 17.27
N PHE A 234 18.81 -10.78 16.10
CA PHE A 234 20.19 -10.97 15.68
C PHE A 234 20.94 -9.66 15.47
N ALA A 235 20.35 -8.69 14.79
CA ALA A 235 20.99 -7.41 14.54
C ALA A 235 21.32 -6.66 15.86
N LEU A 236 20.40 -6.72 16.83
CA LEU A 236 20.58 -6.10 18.14
C LEU A 236 21.60 -6.82 19.04
N SER A 237 21.93 -8.09 18.78
CA SER A 237 23.01 -8.78 19.48
C SER A 237 24.40 -8.27 19.10
N LEU A 238 24.52 -7.47 18.04
CA LEU A 238 25.77 -6.90 17.54
C LEU A 238 26.86 -7.98 17.38
N PRO A 239 26.68 -8.96 16.49
CA PRO A 239 27.58 -10.11 16.34
C PRO A 239 29.02 -9.66 16.12
N LYS A 240 29.98 -10.36 16.76
CA LYS A 240 31.41 -10.02 16.77
C LYS A 240 32.22 -10.84 15.79
N THR A 241 31.69 -11.97 15.34
CA THR A 241 32.42 -12.92 14.48
C THR A 241 31.60 -13.34 13.29
N LYS A 242 32.28 -13.71 12.19
CA LYS A 242 31.63 -14.31 11.03
C LYS A 242 30.94 -15.63 11.35
N ALA A 243 31.50 -16.40 12.29
CA ALA A 243 30.90 -17.67 12.75
C ALA A 243 29.50 -17.46 13.36
N GLU A 244 29.28 -16.40 14.14
CA GLU A 244 27.95 -16.06 14.66
C GLU A 244 26.97 -15.75 13.54
N VAL A 245 27.40 -15.04 12.49
CA VAL A 245 26.56 -14.73 11.32
C VAL A 245 26.21 -16.04 10.58
N GLU A 246 27.17 -16.93 10.36
CA GLU A 246 26.95 -18.21 9.69
C GLU A 246 26.00 -19.12 10.47
N SER A 247 26.19 -19.20 11.78
CA SER A 247 25.30 -19.94 12.68
C SER A 247 23.87 -19.38 12.61
N PHE A 248 23.72 -18.06 12.60
CA PHE A 248 22.40 -17.44 12.51
C PHE A 248 21.70 -17.73 11.18
N VAL A 249 22.42 -17.73 10.07
CA VAL A 249 21.85 -17.99 8.73
C VAL A 249 21.20 -19.37 8.65
N SER A 250 21.63 -20.34 9.46
CA SER A 250 21.00 -21.66 9.52
C SER A 250 19.54 -21.61 9.99
N SER A 251 19.10 -20.54 10.65
CA SER A 251 17.70 -20.31 11.05
C SER A 251 16.80 -19.83 9.90
N ALA A 252 17.37 -19.43 8.77
CA ALA A 252 16.62 -19.02 7.60
C ALA A 252 16.06 -20.22 6.81
N SER A 253 15.11 -19.94 5.91
CA SER A 253 14.60 -20.96 5.00
C SER A 253 15.75 -21.61 4.18
N PRO A 254 15.85 -22.95 4.15
CA PRO A 254 16.96 -23.65 3.47
C PRO A 254 17.19 -23.21 2.03
N ARG A 255 16.12 -22.90 1.32
CA ARG A 255 16.16 -22.43 -0.07
C ARG A 255 17.05 -21.19 -0.26
N PHE A 256 17.15 -20.32 0.75
CA PHE A 256 17.82 -19.02 0.63
C PHE A 256 19.13 -18.93 1.42
N GLN A 257 19.48 -19.94 2.23
CA GLN A 257 20.63 -19.90 3.15
C GLN A 257 21.94 -19.56 2.46
N SER A 258 22.25 -20.20 1.33
CA SER A 258 23.49 -19.94 0.60
C SER A 258 23.65 -18.47 0.18
N GLN A 259 22.60 -17.90 -0.41
CA GLN A 259 22.63 -16.50 -0.85
C GLN A 259 22.55 -15.52 0.33
N LEU A 260 21.76 -15.88 1.36
CA LEU A 260 21.65 -15.06 2.57
C LEU A 260 22.99 -15.02 3.32
N ARG A 261 23.71 -16.13 3.43
CA ARG A 261 25.06 -16.19 4.01
C ARG A 261 25.99 -15.17 3.35
N ILE A 262 26.06 -15.16 2.03
CA ILE A 262 26.89 -14.20 1.29
C ILE A 262 26.51 -12.74 1.61
N SER A 263 25.20 -12.45 1.59
CA SER A 263 24.72 -11.10 1.84
C SER A 263 24.92 -10.65 3.28
N MET A 264 24.70 -11.53 4.25
CA MET A 264 24.86 -11.25 5.69
C MET A 264 26.33 -11.07 6.08
N LEU A 265 27.25 -11.88 5.51
CA LEU A 265 28.70 -11.72 5.72
C LEU A 265 29.21 -10.40 5.13
N ARG A 266 28.71 -9.96 3.99
CA ARG A 266 29.01 -8.62 3.43
C ARG A 266 28.51 -7.51 4.37
N ALA A 267 27.30 -7.65 4.91
CA ALA A 267 26.77 -6.70 5.87
C ALA A 267 27.64 -6.64 7.16
N PHE A 268 28.13 -7.80 7.63
CA PHE A 268 29.07 -7.90 8.74
C PHE A 268 30.37 -7.16 8.45
N ASP A 269 30.96 -7.41 7.28
CA ASP A 269 32.21 -6.73 6.88
C ASP A 269 32.05 -5.20 6.84
N ILE A 270 30.91 -4.69 6.30
CA ILE A 270 30.60 -3.24 6.30
C ILE A 270 30.51 -2.68 7.71
N LEU A 271 29.95 -3.43 8.67
CA LEU A 271 29.81 -2.99 10.05
C LEU A 271 31.13 -2.96 10.85
N HIS A 272 32.15 -3.72 10.38
CA HIS A 272 33.45 -3.88 11.07
C HIS A 272 34.63 -3.23 10.31
N GLN A 273 34.37 -2.58 9.18
CA GLN A 273 35.37 -1.81 8.41
C GLN A 273 35.49 -0.34 8.83
N GLY A 274 34.71 0.13 9.80
CA GLY A 274 34.71 1.48 10.38
C GLY A 274 34.99 1.42 11.88
#